data_8db6088be5412cc73f1c2f63067407c1
#
_entry.id   8db6088be5412cc73f1c2f63067407c1
#
_cell.length_a   1.000
_cell.length_b   1.000
_cell.length_c   1.000
_cell.angle_alpha   90.00
_cell.angle_beta   90.00
_cell.angle_gamma   90.00
#
_symmetry.space_group_name_H-M   'P 1'
#
loop_
_entity.id
_entity.type
_entity.pdbx_description
1 polymer ?
#
loop_
_entity_poly.entity_id
_entity_poly.type
_entity_poly.pdbx_seq_one_letter_code
_entity_poly.pdbx_strand_id
1 'polypeptide(L)'
;MILFRTMRLRKVIIPAFLLLSVLASCKSYQEQEDNLPDSRNRGTINVSADETFKPIIDEQVQVYESNHPGTRIVVSYKPEAECLKDLFVDSVRMLIVTRRASEEEKIFLADSLRISAKSMVIARDGISVIVHPDSPDTIFTMNEIKEILTGRFKKNLIPVFDGVKATSTVRFIIDSILRGDSLTPNAMAARTSDGVVDFVSKNPGVIGFIGVGWIGNPEDSSQLSFLKKVKVAHLESTDVKGSYVKAYQANI
;
A
#
# COMPACT_ATOMS: atom_id res chain seq x y z
N MET A 1 -34.66 -75.99 5.66
CA MET A 1 -34.89 -75.32 4.38
C MET A 1 -34.74 -73.78 4.52
N ILE A 2 -33.64 -73.30 5.05
CA ILE A 2 -33.42 -71.85 5.27
C ILE A 2 -31.99 -71.37 4.82
N LEU A 3 -31.14 -72.25 4.30
CA LEU A 3 -29.73 -71.92 3.95
C LEU A 3 -29.51 -71.35 2.55
N PHE A 4 -30.46 -71.40 1.66
CA PHE A 4 -30.27 -70.96 0.26
C PHE A 4 -30.64 -69.51 -0.04
N ARG A 5 -31.29 -68.82 0.87
CA ARG A 5 -31.78 -67.45 0.63
C ARG A 5 -30.75 -66.38 1.00
N THR A 6 -29.82 -66.68 1.91
CA THR A 6 -28.80 -65.76 2.40
C THR A 6 -27.63 -65.58 1.46
N MET A 7 -27.29 -66.62 0.64
CA MET A 7 -26.19 -66.56 -0.31
C MET A 7 -26.49 -65.68 -1.54
N ARG A 8 -27.71 -65.58 -1.98
CA ARG A 8 -28.07 -64.68 -3.12
C ARG A 8 -28.06 -63.22 -2.73
N LEU A 9 -28.45 -62.91 -1.50
CA LEU A 9 -28.44 -61.53 -1.03
C LEU A 9 -27.01 -60.96 -0.85
N ARG A 10 -26.08 -61.79 -0.36
CA ARG A 10 -24.65 -61.44 -0.25
C ARG A 10 -23.98 -61.16 -1.58
N LYS A 11 -24.32 -61.93 -2.63
CA LYS A 11 -23.76 -61.76 -3.97
C LYS A 11 -24.20 -60.45 -4.66
N VAL A 12 -25.29 -59.80 -4.24
CA VAL A 12 -25.77 -58.56 -4.81
C VAL A 12 -25.34 -57.34 -3.94
N ILE A 13 -25.26 -57.52 -2.62
CA ILE A 13 -24.90 -56.44 -1.68
C ILE A 13 -23.41 -56.06 -1.81
N ILE A 14 -22.53 -57.03 -2.00
CA ILE A 14 -21.08 -56.76 -2.13
C ILE A 14 -20.77 -55.90 -3.37
N PRO A 15 -21.24 -56.22 -4.59
CA PRO A 15 -20.97 -55.38 -5.75
C PRO A 15 -21.70 -54.05 -5.70
N ALA A 16 -22.87 -53.95 -5.09
CA ALA A 16 -23.59 -52.69 -4.90
C ALA A 16 -22.82 -51.75 -3.92
N PHE A 17 -22.25 -52.29 -2.86
CA PHE A 17 -21.42 -51.51 -1.92
C PHE A 17 -20.09 -51.07 -2.55
N LEU A 18 -19.51 -51.91 -3.40
CA LEU A 18 -18.28 -51.56 -4.14
C LEU A 18 -18.56 -50.47 -5.19
N LEU A 19 -19.72 -50.52 -5.86
CA LEU A 19 -20.15 -49.50 -6.81
C LEU A 19 -20.43 -48.15 -6.11
N LEU A 20 -21.01 -48.17 -4.92
CA LEU A 20 -21.32 -46.98 -4.12
C LEU A 20 -20.02 -46.30 -3.60
N SER A 21 -19.01 -47.09 -3.27
CA SER A 21 -17.70 -46.54 -2.81
C SER A 21 -16.89 -45.88 -3.93
N VAL A 22 -17.06 -46.29 -5.19
CA VAL A 22 -16.45 -45.66 -6.35
C VAL A 22 -17.09 -44.30 -6.66
N LEU A 23 -18.39 -44.17 -6.44
CA LEU A 23 -19.14 -42.92 -6.65
C LEU A 23 -18.80 -41.85 -5.55
N ALA A 24 -18.43 -42.30 -4.35
CA ALA A 24 -18.03 -41.39 -3.25
C ALA A 24 -16.57 -40.92 -3.34
N SER A 25 -15.77 -41.47 -4.24
CA SER A 25 -14.35 -41.17 -4.36
C SER A 25 -14.01 -40.01 -5.29
N CYS A 26 -14.99 -39.46 -6.01
CA CYS A 26 -14.74 -38.26 -6.82
C CYS A 26 -14.78 -37.04 -5.91
N LYS A 27 -13.62 -36.48 -5.56
CA LYS A 27 -13.51 -35.11 -5.07
C LYS A 27 -14.14 -34.17 -6.10
N SER A 28 -14.93 -33.21 -5.64
CA SER A 28 -15.50 -32.20 -6.51
C SER A 28 -14.36 -31.51 -7.30
N TYR A 29 -14.60 -31.19 -8.56
CA TYR A 29 -13.65 -30.48 -9.40
C TYR A 29 -13.15 -29.18 -8.71
N GLN A 30 -14.05 -28.48 -8.03
CA GLN A 30 -13.75 -27.28 -7.26
C GLN A 30 -12.79 -27.54 -6.09
N GLU A 31 -12.98 -28.65 -5.37
CA GLU A 31 -12.11 -29.04 -4.25
C GLU A 31 -10.71 -29.49 -4.71
N GLN A 32 -10.61 -29.98 -5.94
CA GLN A 32 -9.32 -30.27 -6.57
C GLN A 32 -8.62 -29.00 -7.05
N GLU A 33 -9.35 -28.01 -7.54
CA GLU A 33 -8.81 -26.73 -8.01
C GLU A 33 -8.30 -25.89 -6.83
N ASP A 34 -9.02 -25.86 -5.71
CA ASP A 34 -8.66 -25.14 -4.49
C ASP A 34 -7.40 -25.73 -3.79
N ASN A 35 -7.09 -27.00 -4.02
CA ASN A 35 -5.92 -27.69 -3.45
C ASN A 35 -4.71 -27.72 -4.38
N LEU A 36 -4.77 -27.08 -5.54
CA LEU A 36 -3.61 -26.99 -6.41
C LEU A 36 -2.61 -25.96 -5.89
N PRO A 37 -1.29 -26.23 -5.98
CA PRO A 37 -0.28 -25.31 -5.50
C PRO A 37 -0.33 -23.97 -6.27
N ASP A 38 0.03 -22.90 -5.59
CA ASP A 38 0.19 -21.58 -6.20
C ASP A 38 1.15 -21.65 -7.40
N SER A 39 0.80 -20.94 -8.43
CA SER A 39 1.59 -20.80 -9.63
C SER A 39 1.57 -19.34 -10.11
N ARG A 40 2.34 -19.04 -11.16
CA ARG A 40 2.33 -17.69 -11.75
C ARG A 40 0.95 -17.21 -12.19
N ASN A 41 0.07 -18.12 -12.60
CA ASN A 41 -1.24 -17.81 -13.18
C ASN A 41 -2.41 -18.23 -12.29
N ARG A 42 -2.13 -18.66 -11.07
CA ARG A 42 -3.15 -19.12 -10.11
C ARG A 42 -2.61 -19.06 -8.69
N GLY A 43 -3.47 -18.68 -7.77
CA GLY A 43 -3.21 -18.64 -6.34
C GLY A 43 -3.63 -17.32 -5.70
N THR A 44 -3.55 -17.27 -4.39
CA THR A 44 -3.86 -16.07 -3.61
C THR A 44 -2.66 -15.68 -2.79
N ILE A 45 -2.25 -14.40 -2.87
CA ILE A 45 -1.18 -13.87 -2.02
C ILE A 45 -1.68 -12.67 -1.21
N ASN A 46 -1.24 -12.59 0.05
CA ASN A 46 -1.43 -11.42 0.87
C ASN A 46 -0.22 -10.50 0.75
N VAL A 47 -0.50 -9.24 0.51
CA VAL A 47 0.48 -8.17 0.38
C VAL A 47 0.18 -7.10 1.41
N SER A 48 1.20 -6.61 2.10
CA SER A 48 1.09 -5.43 2.95
C SER A 48 1.77 -4.26 2.26
N ALA A 49 1.06 -3.16 2.09
CA ALA A 49 1.55 -2.01 1.34
C ALA A 49 1.36 -0.71 2.14
N ASP A 50 2.34 0.18 2.04
CA ASP A 50 2.19 1.53 2.54
C ASP A 50 1.00 2.21 1.83
N GLU A 51 0.12 2.81 2.62
CA GLU A 51 -1.10 3.47 2.16
C GLU A 51 -0.82 4.55 1.11
N THR A 52 0.33 5.20 1.21
CA THR A 52 0.78 6.21 0.25
C THR A 52 0.75 5.72 -1.19
N PHE A 53 0.99 4.43 -1.43
CA PHE A 53 1.02 3.83 -2.77
C PHE A 53 -0.30 3.25 -3.24
N LYS A 54 -1.38 3.37 -2.44
CA LYS A 54 -2.66 2.73 -2.74
C LYS A 54 -3.16 2.95 -4.18
N PRO A 55 -3.20 4.17 -4.74
CA PRO A 55 -3.72 4.37 -6.09
C PRO A 55 -2.95 3.57 -7.15
N ILE A 56 -1.61 3.61 -7.08
CA ILE A 56 -0.73 2.93 -8.04
C ILE A 56 -0.84 1.41 -7.89
N ILE A 57 -0.88 0.92 -6.66
CA ILE A 57 -0.94 -0.53 -6.40
C ILE A 57 -2.29 -1.11 -6.81
N ASP A 58 -3.40 -0.43 -6.54
CA ASP A 58 -4.73 -0.89 -6.96
C ASP A 58 -4.81 -1.05 -8.49
N GLU A 59 -4.28 -0.11 -9.25
CA GLU A 59 -4.20 -0.19 -10.71
C GLU A 59 -3.35 -1.37 -11.18
N GLN A 60 -2.16 -1.57 -10.59
CA GLN A 60 -1.29 -2.68 -10.94
C GLN A 60 -1.90 -4.04 -10.62
N VAL A 61 -2.58 -4.16 -9.48
CA VAL A 61 -3.30 -5.38 -9.08
C VAL A 61 -4.42 -5.68 -10.06
N GLN A 62 -5.22 -4.68 -10.42
CA GLN A 62 -6.31 -4.84 -11.39
C GLN A 62 -5.79 -5.32 -12.75
N VAL A 63 -4.70 -4.73 -13.25
CA VAL A 63 -4.09 -5.14 -14.52
C VAL A 63 -3.55 -6.56 -14.43
N TYR A 64 -2.86 -6.91 -13.33
CA TYR A 64 -2.31 -8.25 -13.15
C TYR A 64 -3.39 -9.32 -13.08
N GLU A 65 -4.41 -9.14 -12.25
CA GLU A 65 -5.53 -10.08 -12.09
C GLU A 65 -6.33 -10.23 -13.39
N SER A 66 -6.52 -9.15 -14.15
CA SER A 66 -7.19 -9.21 -15.47
C SER A 66 -6.43 -10.07 -16.48
N ASN A 67 -5.09 -10.04 -16.45
CA ASN A 67 -4.25 -10.86 -17.30
C ASN A 67 -4.04 -12.29 -16.76
N HIS A 68 -4.34 -12.54 -15.50
CA HIS A 68 -4.16 -13.81 -14.81
C HIS A 68 -5.41 -14.16 -14.00
N PRO A 69 -6.53 -14.58 -14.63
CA PRO A 69 -7.83 -14.73 -13.96
C PRO A 69 -7.85 -15.73 -12.79
N GLY A 70 -6.87 -16.63 -12.72
CA GLY A 70 -6.72 -17.57 -11.61
C GLY A 70 -5.96 -17.01 -10.41
N THR A 71 -5.53 -15.74 -10.42
CA THR A 71 -4.77 -15.12 -9.34
C THR A 71 -5.59 -14.11 -8.56
N ARG A 72 -5.31 -14.01 -7.27
CA ARG A 72 -5.88 -13.01 -6.39
C ARG A 72 -4.79 -12.39 -5.52
N ILE A 73 -4.69 -11.06 -5.55
CA ILE A 73 -3.76 -10.29 -4.75
C ILE A 73 -4.55 -9.50 -3.70
N VAL A 74 -4.45 -9.91 -2.45
CA VAL A 74 -5.14 -9.26 -1.33
C VAL A 74 -4.19 -8.25 -0.69
N VAL A 75 -4.41 -6.97 -0.95
CA VAL A 75 -3.55 -5.90 -0.43
C VAL A 75 -4.15 -5.30 0.83
N SER A 76 -3.36 -5.27 1.90
CA SER A 76 -3.64 -4.54 3.15
C SER A 76 -2.86 -3.24 3.16
N TYR A 77 -3.57 -2.11 3.08
CA TYR A 77 -2.96 -0.78 3.15
C TYR A 77 -2.86 -0.30 4.59
N LYS A 78 -1.65 0.08 5.02
CA LYS A 78 -1.32 0.48 6.39
C LYS A 78 -0.20 1.55 6.38
N PRO A 79 0.01 2.27 7.48
CA PRO A 79 1.23 3.04 7.67
C PRO A 79 2.50 2.18 7.56
N GLU A 80 3.57 2.72 6.99
CA GLU A 80 4.82 1.97 6.72
C GLU A 80 5.31 1.13 7.90
N ALA A 81 5.31 1.71 9.11
CA ALA A 81 5.78 0.99 10.30
C ALA A 81 4.91 -0.21 10.68
N GLU A 82 3.63 -0.22 10.29
CA GLU A 82 2.75 -1.37 10.49
C GLU A 82 2.97 -2.42 9.39
N CYS A 83 3.21 -2.00 8.15
CA CYS A 83 3.60 -2.91 7.08
C CYS A 83 4.87 -3.68 7.45
N LEU A 84 5.85 -3.01 8.06
CA LEU A 84 7.11 -3.64 8.44
C LEU A 84 6.95 -4.69 9.57
N LYS A 85 5.93 -4.58 10.41
CA LYS A 85 5.59 -5.63 11.38
C LYS A 85 5.08 -6.90 10.69
N ASP A 86 4.43 -6.74 9.53
CA ASP A 86 3.94 -7.87 8.76
C ASP A 86 5.07 -8.69 8.09
N LEU A 87 6.31 -8.19 8.13
CA LEU A 87 7.50 -8.96 7.74
C LEU A 87 7.62 -10.27 8.53
N PHE A 88 7.08 -10.30 9.74
CA PHE A 88 7.10 -11.44 10.67
C PHE A 88 5.79 -12.26 10.64
N VAL A 89 4.87 -11.94 9.73
CA VAL A 89 3.59 -12.64 9.59
C VAL A 89 3.69 -13.62 8.42
N ASP A 90 3.64 -14.92 8.71
CA ASP A 90 3.86 -16.00 7.73
C ASP A 90 2.90 -15.96 6.52
N SER A 91 1.67 -15.49 6.72
CA SER A 91 0.68 -15.39 5.65
C SER A 91 0.92 -14.21 4.68
N VAL A 92 1.77 -13.24 5.03
CA VAL A 92 2.12 -12.10 4.18
C VAL A 92 3.34 -12.46 3.33
N ARG A 93 3.19 -12.44 2.02
CA ARG A 93 4.21 -12.89 1.07
C ARG A 93 5.04 -11.75 0.50
N MET A 94 4.56 -10.52 0.55
CA MET A 94 5.24 -9.36 -0.02
C MET A 94 4.89 -8.09 0.76
N LEU A 95 5.89 -7.23 0.95
CA LEU A 95 5.72 -5.89 1.47
C LEU A 95 6.09 -4.86 0.39
N ILE A 96 5.31 -3.80 0.29
CA ILE A 96 5.60 -2.64 -0.57
C ILE A 96 5.75 -1.42 0.33
N VAL A 97 6.99 -1.03 0.56
CA VAL A 97 7.38 0.01 1.53
C VAL A 97 8.53 0.86 0.96
N THR A 98 8.83 2.00 1.58
CA THR A 98 9.83 2.94 1.08
C THR A 98 11.25 2.66 1.58
N ARG A 99 11.43 1.71 2.52
CA ARG A 99 12.75 1.31 3.01
C ARG A 99 13.00 -0.19 2.86
N ARG A 100 14.26 -0.54 2.86
CA ARG A 100 14.67 -1.95 2.93
C ARG A 100 14.58 -2.45 4.38
N ALA A 101 14.48 -3.76 4.54
CA ALA A 101 14.66 -4.39 5.85
C ALA A 101 16.06 -4.06 6.41
N SER A 102 16.12 -3.75 7.70
CA SER A 102 17.39 -3.53 8.40
C SER A 102 18.20 -4.83 8.50
N GLU A 103 19.46 -4.73 8.86
CA GLU A 103 20.29 -5.93 9.04
C GLU A 103 19.80 -6.77 10.24
N GLU A 104 19.31 -6.14 11.31
CA GLU A 104 18.73 -6.82 12.45
C GLU A 104 17.45 -7.57 12.06
N GLU A 105 16.58 -6.94 11.25
CA GLU A 105 15.37 -7.57 10.71
C GLU A 105 15.71 -8.76 9.81
N LYS A 106 16.71 -8.65 8.96
CA LYS A 106 17.17 -9.76 8.10
C LYS A 106 17.74 -10.92 8.91
N ILE A 107 18.56 -10.64 9.92
CA ILE A 107 19.13 -11.65 10.81
C ILE A 107 17.99 -12.36 11.55
N PHE A 108 17.04 -11.62 12.11
CA PHE A 108 15.91 -12.21 12.81
C PHE A 108 15.07 -13.13 11.89
N LEU A 109 14.80 -12.70 10.66
CA LEU A 109 14.09 -13.52 9.67
C LEU A 109 14.83 -14.80 9.33
N ALA A 110 16.15 -14.71 9.13
CA ALA A 110 16.98 -15.86 8.81
C ALA A 110 17.07 -16.86 9.97
N ASP A 111 17.27 -16.38 11.17
CA ASP A 111 17.50 -17.22 12.35
C ASP A 111 16.20 -17.79 12.92
N SER A 112 15.15 -16.97 13.01
CA SER A 112 13.90 -17.33 13.67
C SER A 112 12.90 -17.99 12.74
N LEU A 113 12.77 -17.49 11.50
CA LEU A 113 11.76 -17.94 10.55
C LEU A 113 12.34 -18.74 9.38
N ARG A 114 13.67 -18.85 9.29
CA ARG A 114 14.38 -19.50 8.16
C ARG A 114 14.03 -18.89 6.80
N ILE A 115 13.70 -17.60 6.78
CA ILE A 115 13.32 -16.84 5.59
C ILE A 115 14.47 -15.91 5.21
N SER A 116 14.80 -15.87 3.91
CA SER A 116 15.70 -14.87 3.34
C SER A 116 14.90 -13.78 2.65
N ALA A 117 14.75 -12.63 3.32
CA ALA A 117 14.07 -11.49 2.73
C ALA A 117 14.89 -10.90 1.58
N LYS A 118 14.29 -10.84 0.40
CA LYS A 118 14.86 -10.17 -0.78
C LYS A 118 14.16 -8.82 -0.95
N SER A 119 14.92 -7.77 -1.20
CA SER A 119 14.37 -6.44 -1.49
C SER A 119 14.92 -5.88 -2.78
N MET A 120 14.05 -5.24 -3.57
CA MET A 120 14.41 -4.54 -4.80
C MET A 120 13.67 -3.22 -4.89
N VAL A 121 14.29 -2.24 -5.51
CA VAL A 121 13.63 -0.98 -5.85
C VAL A 121 12.88 -1.19 -7.16
N ILE A 122 11.55 -1.00 -7.13
CA ILE A 122 10.68 -1.16 -8.31
C ILE A 122 10.22 0.18 -8.88
N ALA A 123 10.18 1.23 -8.05
CA ALA A 123 9.78 2.58 -8.44
C ALA A 123 10.41 3.63 -7.51
N ARG A 124 10.27 4.88 -7.90
CA ARG A 124 10.53 6.04 -7.05
C ARG A 124 9.24 6.86 -6.97
N ASP A 125 9.01 7.48 -5.83
CA ASP A 125 7.88 8.37 -5.59
C ASP A 125 8.39 9.69 -5.01
N GLY A 126 7.55 10.71 -5.00
CA GLY A 126 7.81 12.01 -4.44
C GLY A 126 6.69 12.45 -3.51
N ILE A 127 6.97 13.47 -2.69
CA ILE A 127 5.97 14.11 -1.85
C ILE A 127 5.53 15.41 -2.51
N SER A 128 4.23 15.52 -2.75
CA SER A 128 3.59 16.76 -3.18
C SER A 128 3.14 17.57 -2.00
N VAL A 129 3.26 18.88 -2.16
CA VAL A 129 2.73 19.87 -1.21
C VAL A 129 1.42 20.43 -1.78
N ILE A 130 0.37 20.36 -0.99
CA ILE A 130 -0.97 20.85 -1.37
C ILE A 130 -1.45 21.92 -0.41
N VAL A 131 -2.19 22.90 -0.97
CA VAL A 131 -2.75 24.02 -0.23
C VAL A 131 -4.22 24.23 -0.61
N HIS A 132 -4.95 24.96 0.23
CA HIS A 132 -6.34 25.32 -0.05
C HIS A 132 -6.45 26.08 -1.39
N PRO A 133 -7.54 25.93 -2.16
CA PRO A 133 -7.74 26.64 -3.42
C PRO A 133 -7.60 28.16 -3.32
N ASP A 134 -8.03 28.75 -2.21
CA ASP A 134 -7.95 30.19 -1.97
C ASP A 134 -6.68 30.62 -1.23
N SER A 135 -5.71 29.70 -1.03
CA SER A 135 -4.44 30.07 -0.41
C SER A 135 -3.70 31.11 -1.26
N PRO A 136 -3.24 32.22 -0.65
CA PRO A 136 -2.39 33.18 -1.35
C PRO A 136 -0.98 32.65 -1.57
N ASP A 137 -0.56 31.68 -0.76
CA ASP A 137 0.76 31.08 -0.80
C ASP A 137 0.70 29.73 -1.56
N THR A 138 1.30 29.70 -2.74
CA THR A 138 1.32 28.54 -3.63
C THR A 138 2.72 28.24 -4.15
N ILE A 139 3.72 28.99 -3.72
CA ILE A 139 5.13 28.87 -4.14
C ILE A 139 5.99 28.92 -2.87
N PHE A 140 6.82 27.92 -2.66
CA PHE A 140 7.66 27.81 -1.48
C PHE A 140 9.10 27.44 -1.85
N THR A 141 10.04 28.08 -1.19
CA THR A 141 11.42 27.61 -1.14
C THR A 141 11.55 26.41 -0.22
N MET A 142 12.60 25.62 -0.38
CA MET A 142 12.86 24.49 0.53
C MET A 142 13.14 24.96 1.97
N ASN A 143 13.67 26.17 2.14
CA ASN A 143 13.86 26.75 3.47
C ASN A 143 12.50 27.10 4.13
N GLU A 144 11.58 27.69 3.40
CA GLU A 144 10.23 27.98 3.90
C GLU A 144 9.48 26.68 4.27
N ILE A 145 9.60 25.63 3.45
CA ILE A 145 9.06 24.30 3.81
C ILE A 145 9.64 23.83 5.14
N LYS A 146 10.96 23.93 5.32
CA LYS A 146 11.60 23.56 6.59
C LYS A 146 11.13 24.42 7.76
N GLU A 147 10.93 25.71 7.57
CA GLU A 147 10.40 26.63 8.58
C GLU A 147 8.94 26.27 8.98
N ILE A 148 8.10 25.92 8.00
CA ILE A 148 6.72 25.45 8.24
C ILE A 148 6.76 24.15 9.07
N LEU A 149 7.57 23.19 8.64
CA LEU A 149 7.69 21.88 9.30
C LEU A 149 8.23 21.97 10.73
N THR A 150 9.04 22.99 11.02
CA THR A 150 9.59 23.25 12.38
C THR A 150 8.77 24.24 13.19
N GLY A 151 7.71 24.83 12.61
CA GLY A 151 6.88 25.84 13.27
C GLY A 151 7.53 27.22 13.40
N ARG A 152 8.57 27.51 12.60
CA ARG A 152 9.31 28.79 12.57
C ARG A 152 8.86 29.73 11.46
N PHE A 153 7.94 29.29 10.60
CA PHE A 153 7.45 30.09 9.48
C PHE A 153 6.65 31.28 9.97
N LYS A 154 6.87 32.45 9.38
CA LYS A 154 6.27 33.71 9.82
C LYS A 154 4.74 33.76 9.70
N LYS A 155 4.18 33.02 8.72
CA LYS A 155 2.75 32.86 8.53
C LYS A 155 2.32 31.56 9.23
N ASN A 156 1.14 31.58 9.84
CA ASN A 156 0.65 30.41 10.59
C ASN A 156 0.08 29.36 9.63
N LEU A 157 0.96 28.59 8.98
CA LEU A 157 0.59 27.42 8.19
C LEU A 157 0.85 26.15 8.99
N ILE A 158 -0.17 25.35 9.21
CA ILE A 158 -0.09 24.12 9.98
C ILE A 158 0.14 22.94 9.03
N PRO A 159 1.23 22.17 9.17
CA PRO A 159 1.48 21.01 8.34
C PRO A 159 0.55 19.84 8.71
N VAL A 160 -0.02 19.19 7.68
CA VAL A 160 -0.96 18.08 7.78
C VAL A 160 -0.43 16.89 6.99
N PHE A 161 -0.50 15.71 7.60
CA PHE A 161 -0.02 14.45 7.06
C PHE A 161 -1.09 13.36 7.15
N ASP A 162 -0.89 12.26 6.48
CA ASP A 162 -1.61 11.00 6.66
C ASP A 162 -1.49 10.43 8.09
N GLY A 163 -0.37 10.73 8.76
CA GLY A 163 -0.12 10.46 10.18
C GLY A 163 1.06 11.31 10.64
N VAL A 164 1.17 11.60 11.94
CA VAL A 164 2.33 12.34 12.50
C VAL A 164 3.44 11.41 12.99
N LYS A 165 3.22 10.10 12.95
CA LYS A 165 4.19 9.07 13.32
C LYS A 165 3.95 7.84 12.44
N ALA A 166 5.03 7.10 12.20
CA ALA A 166 4.97 5.79 11.58
C ALA A 166 4.60 5.72 10.08
N THR A 167 4.43 6.87 9.39
CA THR A 167 4.22 6.93 7.94
C THR A 167 5.51 7.19 7.19
N SER A 168 5.59 6.73 5.95
CA SER A 168 6.75 6.96 5.07
C SER A 168 6.94 8.44 4.77
N THR A 169 5.85 9.19 4.58
CA THR A 169 5.87 10.64 4.33
C THR A 169 6.56 11.39 5.46
N VAL A 170 6.17 11.14 6.72
CA VAL A 170 6.78 11.80 7.88
C VAL A 170 8.22 11.36 8.08
N ARG A 171 8.53 10.07 7.91
CA ARG A 171 9.89 9.57 8.00
C ARG A 171 10.80 10.24 6.96
N PHE A 172 10.38 10.31 5.70
CA PHE A 172 11.15 10.99 4.66
C PHE A 172 11.42 12.47 5.00
N ILE A 173 10.41 13.17 5.52
CA ILE A 173 10.55 14.58 5.92
C ILE A 173 11.56 14.73 7.05
N ILE A 174 11.50 13.88 8.08
CA ILE A 174 12.44 13.92 9.20
C ILE A 174 13.88 13.64 8.71
N ASP A 175 14.04 12.59 7.92
CA ASP A 175 15.36 12.13 7.48
C ASP A 175 16.00 13.05 6.44
N SER A 176 15.20 13.55 5.48
CA SER A 176 15.71 14.24 4.29
C SER A 176 15.62 15.75 4.37
N ILE A 177 14.57 16.31 4.99
CA ILE A 177 14.34 17.76 5.04
C ILE A 177 14.76 18.34 6.38
N LEU A 178 14.30 17.76 7.49
CA LEU A 178 14.58 18.27 8.83
C LEU A 178 16.02 18.00 9.25
N ARG A 179 16.57 16.83 8.94
CA ARG A 179 17.99 16.45 9.17
C ARG A 179 18.48 16.78 10.59
N GLY A 180 17.73 16.33 11.60
CA GLY A 180 18.04 16.53 13.01
C GLY A 180 17.20 17.60 13.71
N ASP A 181 16.47 18.45 12.98
CA ASP A 181 15.40 19.27 13.56
C ASP A 181 14.18 18.41 13.87
N SER A 182 13.35 18.84 14.81
CA SER A 182 12.10 18.17 15.16
C SER A 182 10.94 18.74 14.38
N LEU A 183 10.00 17.85 14.02
CA LEU A 183 8.71 18.26 13.49
C LEU A 183 7.96 19.08 14.54
N THR A 184 7.28 20.15 14.10
CA THR A 184 6.48 20.99 14.99
C THR A 184 5.42 20.20 15.74
N PRO A 185 5.18 20.46 17.04
CA PRO A 185 4.10 19.80 17.79
C PRO A 185 2.71 20.15 17.28
N ASN A 186 2.58 21.22 16.47
CA ASN A 186 1.31 21.62 15.85
C ASN A 186 0.98 20.82 14.58
N ALA A 187 1.85 19.92 14.13
CA ALA A 187 1.56 19.07 12.99
C ALA A 187 0.34 18.19 13.25
N MET A 188 -0.52 18.07 12.24
CA MET A 188 -1.80 17.38 12.34
C MET A 188 -1.78 16.08 11.51
N ALA A 189 -2.60 15.10 11.95
CA ALA A 189 -2.81 13.84 11.25
C ALA A 189 -4.24 13.75 10.71
N ALA A 190 -4.37 13.45 9.42
CA ALA A 190 -5.65 13.22 8.76
C ALA A 190 -5.97 11.73 8.53
N ARG A 191 -5.14 10.83 9.04
CA ARG A 191 -5.21 9.36 9.03
C ARG A 191 -4.95 8.68 7.68
N THR A 192 -5.29 9.32 6.57
CA THR A 192 -5.13 8.79 5.21
C THR A 192 -4.77 9.92 4.26
N SER A 193 -4.19 9.61 3.11
CA SER A 193 -3.79 10.61 2.12
C SER A 193 -5.00 11.35 1.51
N ASP A 194 -6.12 10.68 1.26
CA ASP A 194 -7.37 11.33 0.85
C ASP A 194 -7.94 12.21 1.97
N GLY A 195 -7.79 11.80 3.23
CA GLY A 195 -8.11 12.60 4.40
C GLY A 195 -7.30 13.90 4.47
N VAL A 196 -6.03 13.90 4.06
CA VAL A 196 -5.21 15.13 3.95
C VAL A 196 -5.80 16.06 2.91
N VAL A 197 -6.18 15.55 1.73
CA VAL A 197 -6.82 16.35 0.67
C VAL A 197 -8.12 16.98 1.17
N ASP A 198 -8.98 16.20 1.81
CA ASP A 198 -10.25 16.68 2.34
C ASP A 198 -10.06 17.70 3.48
N PHE A 199 -9.05 17.53 4.32
CA PHE A 199 -8.75 18.47 5.39
C PHE A 199 -8.22 19.80 4.86
N VAL A 200 -7.28 19.76 3.92
CA VAL A 200 -6.72 20.96 3.26
C VAL A 200 -7.79 21.72 2.50
N SER A 201 -8.69 21.03 1.82
CA SER A 201 -9.77 21.65 1.03
C SER A 201 -10.77 22.46 1.88
N LYS A 202 -10.82 22.22 3.18
CA LYS A 202 -11.75 22.88 4.12
C LYS A 202 -11.08 23.89 5.04
N ASN A 203 -9.75 23.95 5.06
CA ASN A 203 -8.98 24.73 6.02
C ASN A 203 -7.89 25.56 5.34
N PRO A 204 -8.11 26.86 5.09
CA PRO A 204 -7.12 27.71 4.38
C PRO A 204 -5.79 27.90 5.10
N GLY A 205 -5.75 27.71 6.43
CA GLY A 205 -4.55 27.87 7.26
C GLY A 205 -3.66 26.63 7.35
N VAL A 206 -3.86 25.63 6.49
CA VAL A 206 -3.07 24.40 6.53
C VAL A 206 -2.36 24.13 5.21
N ILE A 207 -1.31 23.33 5.30
CA ILE A 207 -0.51 22.85 4.17
C ILE A 207 -0.38 21.33 4.29
N GLY A 208 -0.75 20.60 3.24
CA GLY A 208 -0.76 19.14 3.24
C GLY A 208 0.47 18.55 2.53
N PHE A 209 0.91 17.40 2.99
CA PHE A 209 1.99 16.62 2.41
C PHE A 209 1.49 15.22 2.09
N ILE A 210 1.49 14.85 0.80
CA ILE A 210 0.99 13.55 0.31
C ILE A 210 1.90 12.98 -0.77
N GLY A 211 1.86 11.68 -0.98
CA GLY A 211 2.53 11.03 -2.11
C GLY A 211 1.99 11.52 -3.46
N VAL A 212 2.87 11.68 -4.44
CA VAL A 212 2.50 12.14 -5.79
C VAL A 212 1.50 11.20 -6.46
N GLY A 213 1.55 9.90 -6.14
CA GLY A 213 0.60 8.92 -6.64
C GLY A 213 -0.88 9.25 -6.40
N TRP A 214 -1.19 10.15 -5.47
CA TRP A 214 -2.56 10.60 -5.16
C TRP A 214 -3.06 11.74 -6.06
N ILE A 215 -2.15 12.46 -6.72
CA ILE A 215 -2.49 13.66 -7.52
C ILE A 215 -1.73 13.73 -8.84
N GLY A 216 -0.87 12.77 -9.12
CA GLY A 216 0.07 12.83 -10.25
C GLY A 216 -0.50 12.43 -11.60
N ASN A 217 -1.63 11.74 -11.65
CA ASN A 217 -2.24 11.27 -12.90
C ASN A 217 -3.46 12.11 -13.30
N PRO A 218 -3.35 13.01 -14.30
CA PRO A 218 -4.47 13.82 -14.75
C PRO A 218 -5.54 13.03 -15.53
N GLU A 219 -5.28 11.78 -15.89
CA GLU A 219 -6.24 10.92 -16.60
C GLU A 219 -7.11 10.10 -15.63
N ASP A 220 -6.69 9.98 -14.36
CA ASP A 220 -7.46 9.33 -13.32
C ASP A 220 -8.57 10.26 -12.80
N SER A 221 -9.82 9.82 -12.92
CA SER A 221 -10.99 10.59 -12.48
C SER A 221 -10.98 10.90 -10.98
N SER A 222 -10.45 10.01 -10.15
CA SER A 222 -10.33 10.19 -8.69
C SER A 222 -9.30 11.28 -8.38
N GLN A 223 -8.14 11.22 -9.01
CA GLN A 223 -7.08 12.23 -8.84
C GLN A 223 -7.49 13.59 -9.40
N LEU A 224 -8.20 13.63 -10.53
CA LEU A 224 -8.83 14.86 -11.02
C LEU A 224 -9.81 15.45 -10.03
N SER A 225 -10.56 14.63 -9.29
CA SER A 225 -11.46 15.11 -8.25
C SER A 225 -10.71 15.77 -7.09
N PHE A 226 -9.53 15.24 -6.73
CA PHE A 226 -8.66 15.84 -5.72
C PHE A 226 -8.06 17.17 -6.17
N LEU A 227 -7.57 17.25 -7.40
CA LEU A 227 -7.02 18.48 -7.99
C LEU A 227 -8.06 19.62 -8.12
N LYS A 228 -9.36 19.29 -8.13
CA LYS A 228 -10.43 20.30 -8.04
C LYS A 228 -10.63 20.85 -6.62
N LYS A 229 -10.25 20.09 -5.61
CA LYS A 229 -10.42 20.45 -4.19
C LYS A 229 -9.25 21.22 -3.61
N VAL A 230 -8.04 21.04 -4.15
CA VAL A 230 -6.79 21.63 -3.62
C VAL A 230 -5.91 22.14 -4.75
N LYS A 231 -4.95 23.00 -4.43
CA LYS A 231 -3.87 23.42 -5.34
C LYS A 231 -2.57 22.73 -4.97
N VAL A 232 -1.87 22.23 -5.97
CA VAL A 232 -0.49 21.74 -5.81
C VAL A 232 0.45 22.94 -5.80
N ALA A 233 1.20 23.07 -4.73
CA ALA A 233 2.21 24.12 -4.60
C ALA A 233 3.43 23.87 -5.49
N HIS A 234 4.10 24.94 -5.88
CA HIS A 234 5.39 24.89 -6.53
C HIS A 234 6.50 24.93 -5.47
N LEU A 235 7.46 24.04 -5.60
CA LEU A 235 8.62 23.99 -4.72
C LEU A 235 9.86 24.43 -5.49
N GLU A 236 10.76 25.11 -4.80
CA GLU A 236 12.07 25.45 -5.38
C GLU A 236 12.83 24.17 -5.71
N SER A 237 13.35 24.10 -6.94
CA SER A 237 14.20 22.98 -7.37
C SER A 237 15.53 22.99 -6.62
N THR A 238 15.98 21.81 -6.20
CA THR A 238 17.30 21.61 -5.60
C THR A 238 18.43 21.72 -6.63
N ASP A 239 18.13 21.45 -7.90
CA ASP A 239 19.12 21.38 -8.97
C ASP A 239 19.30 22.72 -9.68
N VAL A 240 18.22 23.49 -9.81
CA VAL A 240 18.23 24.77 -10.51
C VAL A 240 17.66 25.85 -9.60
N LYS A 241 18.56 26.62 -8.98
CA LYS A 241 18.20 27.73 -8.08
C LYS A 241 17.28 28.73 -8.76
N GLY A 242 16.20 29.09 -8.08
CA GLY A 242 15.19 30.03 -8.60
C GLY A 242 14.20 29.44 -9.59
N SER A 243 14.33 28.14 -9.91
CA SER A 243 13.31 27.38 -10.62
C SER A 243 12.31 26.77 -9.64
N TYR A 244 11.02 26.86 -9.95
CA TYR A 244 9.95 26.33 -9.10
C TYR A 244 9.13 25.33 -9.90
N VAL A 245 8.99 24.14 -9.37
CA VAL A 245 8.31 23.02 -10.02
C VAL A 245 7.21 22.44 -9.14
N LYS A 246 6.17 21.92 -9.76
CA LYS A 246 5.21 21.06 -9.07
C LYS A 246 5.75 19.64 -9.04
N ALA A 247 5.53 18.95 -7.92
CA ALA A 247 5.85 17.54 -7.83
C ALA A 247 4.78 16.73 -8.59
N TYR A 248 5.00 16.58 -9.89
CA TYR A 248 4.29 15.66 -10.78
C TYR A 248 5.26 14.59 -11.27
N GLN A 249 4.73 13.50 -11.82
CA GLN A 249 5.51 12.37 -12.32
C GLN A 249 6.66 12.78 -13.28
N ALA A 250 6.48 13.82 -14.05
CA ALA A 250 7.52 14.33 -14.96
C ALA A 250 8.68 15.06 -14.27
N ASN A 251 8.56 15.37 -12.97
CA ASN A 251 9.52 16.18 -12.20
C ASN A 251 10.07 15.43 -10.97
N ILE A 252 9.96 14.10 -10.95
CA ILE A 252 10.43 13.23 -9.85
C ILE A 252 11.68 12.47 -10.27
#